data_d6794f7648a4fb819d62204ea9bfd8a1
#
_entry.id   d6794f7648a4fb819d62204ea9bfd8a1
#
_cell.length_a   1.000
_cell.length_b   1.000
_cell.length_c   1.000
_cell.angle_alpha   90.00
_cell.angle_beta   90.00
_cell.angle_gamma   90.00
#
_symmetry.space_group_name_H-M   'P 1'
#
loop_
_entity.id
_entity.type
_entity.pdbx_description
1 polymer ?
#
loop_
_entity_poly.entity_id
_entity_poly.type
_entity_poly.pdbx_seq_one_letter_code
_entity_poly.pdbx_strand_id
1 'polypeptide(L)'
;MKKLSTLMTMALVAMMALTLTSCDEDYDIAYTLEGTWRGNMYVSSVYDGYTYDATYTELCFVQDPYRYSSGTGYWIDHYAGDAPWRYVANHTEWKVRGGVIRIHLMEEDTYVEIANYRLDDNYFDGTIYYGDTKVKFRMNHTSSPNWNDYYYGYDYYAKPQLLQMP
;
A
#
# COMPACT_ATOMS: atom_id res chain seq x y z
N MET A 1 -2.48 -36.30 38.31
CA MET A 1 -1.88 -34.95 38.25
C MET A 1 -0.79 -34.80 37.18
N LYS A 2 0.12 -35.78 36.97
CA LYS A 2 1.19 -35.70 35.94
C LYS A 2 0.67 -35.57 34.47
N LYS A 3 -0.44 -36.24 34.09
CA LYS A 3 -0.99 -36.20 32.73
C LYS A 3 -1.59 -34.84 32.37
N LEU A 4 -2.18 -34.11 33.32
CA LEU A 4 -2.78 -32.80 33.10
C LEU A 4 -1.70 -31.71 32.88
N SER A 5 -0.58 -31.82 33.63
CA SER A 5 0.59 -30.96 33.47
C SER A 5 1.23 -31.12 32.07
N THR A 6 1.36 -32.34 31.59
CA THR A 6 1.94 -32.62 30.26
C THR A 6 1.07 -32.08 29.12
N LEU A 7 -0.26 -32.22 29.24
CA LEU A 7 -1.21 -31.64 28.25
C LEU A 7 -1.15 -30.12 28.21
N MET A 8 -1.05 -29.47 29.36
CA MET A 8 -0.96 -28.02 29.47
C MET A 8 0.37 -27.48 28.88
N THR A 9 1.47 -28.19 29.12
CA THR A 9 2.78 -27.83 28.54
C THR A 9 2.80 -28.01 27.02
N MET A 10 2.21 -29.08 26.48
CA MET A 10 2.09 -29.26 25.04
C MET A 10 1.21 -28.18 24.35
N ALA A 11 0.11 -27.76 25.00
CA ALA A 11 -0.71 -26.68 24.49
C ALA A 11 0.01 -25.34 24.47
N LEU A 12 0.84 -25.05 25.49
CA LEU A 12 1.63 -23.82 25.56
C LEU A 12 2.72 -23.76 24.49
N VAL A 13 3.41 -24.89 24.25
CA VAL A 13 4.43 -25.01 23.20
C VAL A 13 3.82 -24.89 21.80
N ALA A 14 2.63 -25.47 21.58
CA ALA A 14 1.91 -25.33 20.31
C ALA A 14 1.47 -23.87 20.05
N MET A 15 1.01 -23.14 21.07
CA MET A 15 0.68 -21.71 20.94
C MET A 15 1.92 -20.85 20.62
N MET A 16 3.07 -21.12 21.23
CA MET A 16 4.31 -20.40 20.94
C MET A 16 4.81 -20.67 19.51
N ALA A 17 4.68 -21.89 19.00
CA ALA A 17 5.06 -22.23 17.63
C ALA A 17 4.23 -21.48 16.57
N LEU A 18 2.95 -21.27 16.82
CA LEU A 18 2.06 -20.54 15.91
C LEU A 18 2.38 -19.02 15.85
N THR A 19 2.96 -18.45 16.91
CA THR A 19 3.32 -17.01 16.92
C THR A 19 4.66 -16.73 16.22
N LEU A 20 5.56 -17.71 16.13
CA LEU A 20 6.86 -17.53 15.49
C LEU A 20 6.79 -17.61 13.96
N THR A 21 5.91 -18.43 13.41
CA THR A 21 5.75 -18.57 11.94
C THR A 21 5.17 -17.32 11.28
N SER A 22 4.34 -16.54 11.99
CA SER A 22 3.74 -15.32 11.45
C SER A 22 4.77 -14.18 11.22
N CYS A 23 5.85 -14.12 12.00
CA CYS A 23 6.88 -13.10 11.84
C CYS A 23 7.77 -13.35 10.62
N ASP A 24 8.06 -14.61 10.32
CA ASP A 24 8.89 -14.98 9.16
C ASP A 24 8.13 -14.73 7.86
N GLU A 25 6.83 -15.07 7.81
CA GLU A 25 5.96 -14.84 6.66
C GLU A 25 5.79 -13.34 6.35
N ASP A 26 5.56 -12.50 7.34
CA ASP A 26 5.44 -11.04 7.16
C ASP A 26 6.75 -10.42 6.64
N TYR A 27 7.90 -10.97 7.04
CA TYR A 27 9.20 -10.56 6.51
C TYR A 27 9.39 -10.96 5.04
N ASP A 28 9.06 -12.19 4.68
CA ASP A 28 9.16 -12.69 3.30
C ASP A 28 8.27 -11.88 2.35
N ILE A 29 7.06 -11.53 2.80
CA ILE A 29 6.15 -10.65 2.06
C ILE A 29 6.79 -9.27 1.86
N ALA A 30 7.31 -8.66 2.92
CA ALA A 30 7.92 -7.34 2.87
C ALA A 30 9.16 -7.31 1.96
N TYR A 31 9.97 -8.37 1.98
CA TYR A 31 11.14 -8.53 1.12
C TYR A 31 10.74 -8.62 -0.36
N THR A 32 9.70 -9.40 -0.68
CA THR A 32 9.21 -9.55 -2.06
C THR A 32 8.50 -8.27 -2.55
N LEU A 33 7.91 -7.48 -1.64
CA LEU A 33 7.28 -6.20 -1.98
C LEU A 33 8.29 -5.14 -2.38
N GLU A 34 9.53 -5.20 -1.91
CA GLU A 34 10.53 -4.15 -2.13
C GLU A 34 10.70 -3.84 -3.62
N GLY A 35 10.62 -2.56 -3.98
CA GLY A 35 10.75 -2.10 -5.35
C GLY A 35 9.55 -1.30 -5.83
N THR A 36 9.41 -1.18 -7.15
CA THR A 36 8.37 -0.38 -7.78
C THR A 36 7.43 -1.26 -8.60
N TRP A 37 6.15 -1.03 -8.40
CA TRP A 37 5.04 -1.74 -9.02
C TRP A 37 4.20 -0.77 -9.83
N ARG A 38 3.81 -1.16 -11.03
CA ARG A 38 2.94 -0.36 -11.90
C ARG A 38 1.79 -1.18 -12.44
N GLY A 39 0.60 -0.61 -12.37
CA GLY A 39 -0.61 -1.27 -12.86
C GLY A 39 -1.85 -0.45 -12.60
N ASN A 40 -3.02 -1.10 -12.65
CA ASN A 40 -4.27 -0.43 -12.36
C ASN A 40 -4.79 -0.89 -10.99
N MET A 41 -4.92 0.05 -10.07
CA MET A 41 -5.55 -0.14 -8.77
C MET A 41 -6.99 0.35 -8.73
N TYR A 42 -7.51 0.87 -9.86
CA TYR A 42 -8.89 1.35 -10.01
C TYR A 42 -9.28 2.37 -8.92
N VAL A 43 -8.33 3.23 -8.57
CA VAL A 43 -8.55 4.32 -7.62
C VAL A 43 -9.41 5.38 -8.30
N SER A 44 -10.36 5.93 -7.57
CA SER A 44 -11.21 7.01 -8.03
C SER A 44 -11.14 8.17 -7.06
N SER A 45 -11.09 9.39 -7.59
CA SER A 45 -11.17 10.63 -6.79
C SER A 45 -12.37 11.44 -7.18
N VAL A 46 -13.01 12.09 -6.21
CA VAL A 46 -14.20 12.93 -6.43
C VAL A 46 -13.82 14.41 -6.34
N TYR A 47 -14.23 15.20 -7.35
CA TYR A 47 -14.04 16.62 -7.36
C TYR A 47 -15.24 17.32 -8.01
N ASP A 48 -15.77 18.34 -7.35
CA ASP A 48 -16.95 19.11 -7.78
C ASP A 48 -18.15 18.23 -8.20
N GLY A 49 -18.35 17.12 -7.46
CA GLY A 49 -19.44 16.15 -7.70
C GLY A 49 -19.18 15.16 -8.84
N TYR A 50 -18.06 15.23 -9.53
CA TYR A 50 -17.65 14.30 -10.57
C TYR A 50 -16.64 13.29 -10.04
N THR A 51 -16.70 12.06 -10.55
CA THR A 51 -15.74 10.99 -10.22
C THR A 51 -14.76 10.84 -11.38
N TYR A 52 -13.48 10.82 -11.05
CA TYR A 52 -12.37 10.63 -11.98
C TYR A 52 -11.61 9.37 -11.61
N ASP A 53 -11.43 8.48 -12.59
CA ASP A 53 -10.73 7.21 -12.38
C ASP A 53 -9.27 7.32 -12.79
N ALA A 54 -8.38 6.79 -11.95
CA ALA A 54 -6.97 6.69 -12.29
C ALA A 54 -6.77 5.72 -13.46
N THR A 55 -5.95 6.12 -14.41
CA THR A 55 -5.59 5.30 -15.59
C THR A 55 -4.57 4.23 -15.23
N TYR A 56 -3.64 4.54 -14.33
CA TYR A 56 -2.71 3.60 -13.72
C TYR A 56 -2.15 4.19 -12.42
N THR A 57 -1.58 3.30 -11.60
CA THR A 57 -0.91 3.64 -10.34
C THR A 57 0.54 3.16 -10.38
N GLU A 58 1.45 3.95 -9.83
CA GLU A 58 2.81 3.57 -9.48
C GLU A 58 2.94 3.51 -7.96
N LEU A 59 3.42 2.38 -7.46
CA LEU A 59 3.55 2.12 -6.03
C LEU A 59 4.98 1.65 -5.74
N CYS A 60 5.67 2.34 -4.85
CA CYS A 60 7.02 1.99 -4.44
C CYS A 60 7.05 1.58 -2.97
N PHE A 61 7.71 0.48 -2.69
CA PHE A 61 8.00 0.01 -1.33
C PHE A 61 9.51 0.05 -1.09
N VAL A 62 9.93 0.80 -0.08
CA VAL A 62 11.30 0.84 0.43
C VAL A 62 11.28 0.25 1.83
N GLN A 63 11.94 -0.90 2.01
CA GLN A 63 11.97 -1.60 3.28
C GLN A 63 12.82 -0.85 4.33
N ASP A 64 12.35 -0.79 5.57
CA ASP A 64 13.14 -0.30 6.69
C ASP A 64 14.17 -1.36 7.08
N PRO A 65 15.49 -1.06 7.03
CA PRO A 65 16.53 -2.03 7.35
C PRO A 65 16.54 -2.49 8.81
N TYR A 66 15.80 -1.81 9.69
CA TYR A 66 15.72 -2.13 11.12
C TYR A 66 14.35 -2.71 11.51
N ARG A 67 13.34 -2.56 10.67
CA ARG A 67 11.96 -3.02 10.90
C ARG A 67 11.49 -3.84 9.71
N TYR A 68 11.98 -5.03 9.61
CA TYR A 68 11.93 -5.92 8.46
C TYR A 68 10.55 -6.14 7.77
N SER A 69 9.44 -5.89 8.47
CA SER A 69 8.08 -6.02 7.91
C SER A 69 7.38 -4.68 7.68
N SER A 70 8.14 -3.58 7.55
CA SER A 70 7.62 -2.24 7.34
C SER A 70 8.59 -1.36 6.57
N GLY A 71 8.15 -0.19 6.14
CA GLY A 71 8.99 0.76 5.46
C GLY A 71 8.23 2.01 5.03
N THR A 72 8.85 2.73 4.10
CA THR A 72 8.29 3.92 3.47
C THR A 72 8.16 3.71 1.97
N GLY A 73 7.63 4.68 1.25
CA GLY A 73 7.55 4.60 -0.20
C GLY A 73 6.75 5.72 -0.82
N TYR A 74 6.21 5.42 -2.00
CA TYR A 74 5.46 6.38 -2.80
C TYR A 74 4.25 5.71 -3.42
N TRP A 75 3.16 6.46 -3.54
CA TRP A 75 1.95 6.07 -4.25
C TRP A 75 1.52 7.19 -5.16
N ILE A 76 1.47 6.93 -6.47
CA ILE A 76 1.11 7.93 -7.45
C ILE A 76 0.03 7.40 -8.36
N ASP A 77 -1.13 8.04 -8.33
CA ASP A 77 -2.24 7.76 -9.23
C ASP A 77 -2.25 8.74 -10.39
N HIS A 78 -2.18 8.24 -11.61
CA HIS A 78 -2.19 9.03 -12.84
C HIS A 78 -3.58 9.07 -13.44
N TYR A 79 -4.02 10.24 -13.86
CA TYR A 79 -5.36 10.48 -14.41
C TYR A 79 -5.31 10.86 -15.88
N ALA A 80 -6.46 10.68 -16.57
CA ALA A 80 -6.64 11.15 -17.95
C ALA A 80 -6.87 12.68 -17.98
N GLY A 81 -6.78 13.27 -19.18
CA GLY A 81 -6.82 14.72 -19.36
C GLY A 81 -8.18 15.39 -19.11
N ASP A 82 -9.22 14.63 -18.75
CA ASP A 82 -10.52 15.12 -18.28
C ASP A 82 -10.56 15.40 -16.77
N ALA A 83 -9.63 14.85 -16.02
CA ALA A 83 -9.46 15.17 -14.60
C ALA A 83 -8.84 16.57 -14.41
N PRO A 84 -9.14 17.29 -13.31
CA PRO A 84 -8.57 18.61 -13.06
C PRO A 84 -7.08 18.57 -12.66
N TRP A 85 -6.52 17.41 -12.42
CA TRP A 85 -5.11 17.14 -12.11
C TRP A 85 -4.53 16.06 -13.00
N ARG A 86 -3.20 16.05 -13.16
CA ARG A 86 -2.48 15.04 -13.93
C ARG A 86 -2.27 13.77 -13.12
N TYR A 87 -1.95 13.94 -11.87
CA TYR A 87 -1.73 12.86 -10.91
C TYR A 87 -2.02 13.34 -9.48
N VAL A 88 -2.19 12.36 -8.59
CA VAL A 88 -2.17 12.54 -7.12
C VAL A 88 -1.02 11.72 -6.59
N ALA A 89 -0.08 12.36 -5.89
CA ALA A 89 1.12 11.73 -5.37
C ALA A 89 1.15 11.77 -3.85
N ASN A 90 1.42 10.62 -3.24
CA ASN A 90 1.53 10.47 -1.79
C ASN A 90 2.89 9.86 -1.42
N HIS A 91 3.51 10.38 -0.37
CA HIS A 91 4.46 9.59 0.40
C HIS A 91 3.69 8.52 1.17
N THR A 92 4.32 7.39 1.40
CA THR A 92 3.68 6.30 2.13
C THR A 92 4.53 5.80 3.29
N GLU A 93 3.83 5.38 4.35
CA GLU A 93 4.36 4.47 5.36
C GLU A 93 3.59 3.17 5.25
N TRP A 94 4.28 2.04 5.23
CA TRP A 94 3.63 0.75 5.08
C TRP A 94 4.11 -0.27 6.10
N LYS A 95 3.26 -1.29 6.34
CA LYS A 95 3.54 -2.38 7.25
C LYS A 95 2.80 -3.64 6.83
N VAL A 96 3.50 -4.78 6.90
CA VAL A 96 2.89 -6.11 6.82
C VAL A 96 2.64 -6.63 8.23
N ARG A 97 1.44 -7.15 8.47
CA ARG A 97 1.10 -7.81 9.72
C ARG A 97 0.05 -8.88 9.51
N GLY A 98 0.40 -10.13 9.85
CA GLY A 98 -0.48 -11.28 9.65
C GLY A 98 -0.90 -11.47 8.20
N GLY A 99 0.01 -11.23 7.24
CA GLY A 99 -0.24 -11.33 5.81
C GLY A 99 -1.07 -10.18 5.22
N VAL A 100 -1.40 -9.13 5.98
CA VAL A 100 -2.10 -7.93 5.49
C VAL A 100 -1.09 -6.80 5.34
N ILE A 101 -1.08 -6.16 4.16
CA ILE A 101 -0.27 -4.99 3.87
C ILE A 101 -1.14 -3.76 4.15
N ARG A 102 -0.73 -2.94 5.11
CA ARG A 102 -1.40 -1.67 5.43
C ARG A 102 -0.53 -0.52 5.01
N ILE A 103 -1.09 0.43 4.26
CA ILE A 103 -0.39 1.59 3.72
C ILE A 103 -1.10 2.86 4.21
N HIS A 104 -0.34 3.80 4.73
CA HIS A 104 -0.76 5.15 5.05
C HIS A 104 -0.37 6.08 3.90
N LEU A 105 -1.33 6.74 3.29
CA LEU A 105 -1.16 7.79 2.28
C LEU A 105 -1.02 9.12 3.02
N MET A 106 0.18 9.67 3.09
CA MET A 106 0.50 10.75 4.05
C MET A 106 -0.16 12.07 3.68
N GLU A 107 -0.18 12.45 2.40
CA GLU A 107 -0.76 13.72 1.95
C GLU A 107 -2.29 13.72 2.02
N GLU A 108 -2.92 12.55 1.90
CA GLU A 108 -4.37 12.38 2.01
C GLU A 108 -4.81 12.02 3.45
N ASP A 109 -3.86 11.70 4.32
CA ASP A 109 -4.06 11.20 5.69
C ASP A 109 -5.07 10.04 5.75
N THR A 110 -4.91 9.07 4.85
CA THR A 110 -5.80 7.93 4.73
C THR A 110 -5.04 6.62 4.76
N TYR A 111 -5.77 5.53 5.10
CA TYR A 111 -5.21 4.19 5.16
C TYR A 111 -5.90 3.28 4.16
N VAL A 112 -5.10 2.47 3.49
CA VAL A 112 -5.56 1.38 2.65
C VAL A 112 -5.00 0.06 3.14
N GLU A 113 -5.74 -1.02 2.93
CA GLU A 113 -5.31 -2.37 3.27
C GLU A 113 -5.34 -3.24 2.02
N ILE A 114 -4.29 -4.05 1.84
CA ILE A 114 -4.21 -5.02 0.76
C ILE A 114 -4.19 -6.41 1.38
N ALA A 115 -5.13 -7.25 0.96
CA ALA A 115 -5.27 -8.63 1.40
C ALA A 115 -5.71 -9.53 0.25
N ASN A 116 -5.71 -10.85 0.49
CA ASN A 116 -6.09 -11.85 -0.52
C ASN A 116 -5.33 -11.64 -1.84
N TYR A 117 -4.02 -11.53 -1.76
CA TYR A 117 -3.14 -11.24 -2.88
C TYR A 117 -2.28 -12.43 -3.25
N ARG A 118 -1.72 -12.34 -4.46
CA ARG A 118 -0.56 -13.12 -4.92
C ARG A 118 0.56 -12.12 -5.18
N LEU A 119 1.73 -12.45 -4.69
CA LEU A 119 2.93 -11.64 -4.79
C LEU A 119 4.09 -12.54 -5.16
N ASP A 120 4.78 -12.20 -6.25
CA ASP A 120 6.05 -12.78 -6.66
C ASP A 120 6.96 -11.69 -7.23
N ASP A 121 8.14 -12.04 -7.69
CA ASP A 121 9.13 -11.08 -8.18
C ASP A 121 8.65 -10.22 -9.38
N ASN A 122 7.60 -10.61 -10.08
CA ASN A 122 7.12 -9.97 -11.29
C ASN A 122 5.68 -9.45 -11.19
N TYR A 123 4.84 -10.08 -10.36
CA TYR A 123 3.41 -9.84 -10.31
C TYR A 123 2.93 -9.60 -8.88
N PHE A 124 2.07 -8.60 -8.75
CA PHE A 124 1.37 -8.29 -7.52
C PHE A 124 -0.10 -8.04 -7.85
N ASP A 125 -0.96 -9.00 -7.56
CA ASP A 125 -2.40 -8.88 -7.75
C ASP A 125 -3.15 -9.27 -6.47
N GLY A 126 -4.26 -8.60 -6.21
CA GLY A 126 -5.00 -8.84 -4.99
C GLY A 126 -6.24 -7.99 -4.85
N THR A 127 -6.61 -7.75 -3.59
CA THR A 127 -7.75 -6.90 -3.24
C THR A 127 -7.28 -5.77 -2.34
N ILE A 128 -7.59 -4.55 -2.74
CA ILE A 128 -7.42 -3.34 -1.93
C ILE A 128 -8.74 -3.00 -1.23
N TYR A 129 -8.65 -2.61 0.03
CA TYR A 129 -9.74 -2.14 0.86
C TYR A 129 -9.48 -0.68 1.23
N TYR A 130 -10.42 0.17 0.88
CA TYR A 130 -10.38 1.59 1.14
C TYR A 130 -11.74 2.02 1.73
N GLY A 131 -11.79 2.20 3.06
CA GLY A 131 -13.08 2.32 3.78
C GLY A 131 -13.98 1.12 3.49
N ASP A 132 -15.19 1.38 3.00
CA ASP A 132 -16.18 0.36 2.61
C ASP A 132 -15.98 -0.14 1.16
N THR A 133 -15.06 0.43 0.43
CA THR A 133 -14.77 0.07 -0.97
C THR A 133 -13.79 -1.09 -1.04
N LYS A 134 -14.08 -2.01 -1.96
CA LYS A 134 -13.28 -3.20 -2.21
C LYS A 134 -13.03 -3.34 -3.71
N VAL A 135 -11.78 -3.27 -4.12
CA VAL A 135 -11.39 -3.32 -5.53
C VAL A 135 -10.30 -4.38 -5.76
N LYS A 136 -10.39 -5.10 -6.86
CA LYS A 136 -9.30 -5.97 -7.31
C LYS A 136 -8.31 -5.16 -8.12
N PHE A 137 -7.02 -5.46 -7.95
CA PHE A 137 -5.95 -4.80 -8.68
C PHE A 137 -4.98 -5.82 -9.30
N ARG A 138 -4.17 -5.35 -10.24
CA ARG A 138 -3.05 -6.08 -10.80
C ARG A 138 -1.93 -5.10 -11.16
N MET A 139 -0.73 -5.42 -10.71
CA MET A 139 0.50 -4.66 -10.96
C MET A 139 1.62 -5.58 -11.44
N ASN A 140 2.58 -4.99 -12.15
CA ASN A 140 3.82 -5.65 -12.54
C ASN A 140 4.99 -4.91 -11.92
N HIS A 141 6.05 -5.63 -11.58
CA HIS A 141 7.30 -5.03 -11.12
C HIS A 141 7.94 -4.22 -12.25
N THR A 142 8.47 -3.04 -11.94
CA THR A 142 9.05 -2.12 -12.92
C THR A 142 10.21 -1.33 -12.32
N SER A 143 10.96 -0.61 -13.17
CA SER A 143 11.98 0.33 -12.70
C SER A 143 11.33 1.55 -12.05
N SER A 144 11.98 2.07 -11.01
CA SER A 144 11.54 3.30 -10.34
C SER A 144 11.72 4.51 -11.25
N PRO A 145 10.74 5.40 -11.34
CA PRO A 145 10.94 6.74 -11.90
C PRO A 145 11.82 7.58 -10.95
N ASN A 146 12.13 8.80 -11.34
CA ASN A 146 12.71 9.75 -10.41
C ASN A 146 11.59 10.37 -9.53
N TRP A 147 11.47 9.90 -8.31
CA TRP A 147 10.42 10.34 -7.37
C TRP A 147 10.49 11.82 -7.02
N ASN A 148 11.63 12.49 -7.21
CA ASN A 148 11.78 13.92 -6.99
C ASN A 148 11.13 14.77 -8.10
N ASP A 149 10.72 14.17 -9.22
CA ASP A 149 10.05 14.87 -10.31
C ASP A 149 8.56 15.09 -10.03
N TYR A 150 8.02 14.47 -8.98
CA TYR A 150 6.63 14.58 -8.57
C TYR A 150 6.42 15.70 -7.55
N TYR A 151 5.32 16.43 -7.73
CA TYR A 151 4.77 17.31 -6.70
C TYR A 151 3.76 16.52 -5.85
N TYR A 152 4.00 16.41 -4.55
CA TYR A 152 3.16 15.59 -3.68
C TYR A 152 1.86 16.31 -3.32
N GLY A 153 0.76 15.54 -3.24
CA GLY A 153 -0.61 15.99 -3.24
C GLY A 153 -1.21 16.01 -4.66
N TYR A 154 -2.22 16.84 -4.85
CA TYR A 154 -2.92 16.98 -6.14
C TYR A 154 -2.16 17.91 -7.09
N ASP A 155 -1.67 17.38 -8.21
CA ASP A 155 -0.99 18.18 -9.26
C ASP A 155 -2.01 18.72 -10.28
N TYR A 156 -2.66 19.81 -9.94
CA TYR A 156 -3.65 20.46 -10.79
C TYR A 156 -3.03 21.05 -12.06
N TYR A 157 -3.73 20.96 -13.21
CA TYR A 157 -3.32 21.59 -14.48
C TYR A 157 -3.21 23.11 -14.39
N ALA A 158 -4.11 23.74 -13.64
CA ALA A 158 -4.04 25.14 -13.29
C ALA A 158 -3.91 25.24 -11.78
N LYS A 159 -2.77 25.75 -11.26
CA LYS A 159 -2.67 26.08 -9.83
C LYS A 159 -3.82 27.03 -9.51
N PRO A 160 -4.67 26.74 -8.50
CA PRO A 160 -5.65 27.71 -8.05
C PRO A 160 -4.90 29.02 -7.76
N GLN A 161 -5.24 30.11 -8.44
CA GLN A 161 -4.75 31.41 -8.04
C GLN A 161 -5.25 31.61 -6.60
N LEU A 162 -4.31 31.60 -5.65
CA LEU A 162 -4.61 32.07 -4.31
C LEU A 162 -5.21 33.46 -4.49
N LEU A 163 -6.52 33.56 -4.36
CA LEU A 163 -7.19 34.83 -4.22
C LEU A 163 -6.51 35.55 -3.07
N GLN A 164 -5.65 36.51 -3.39
CA GLN A 164 -5.22 37.49 -2.44
C GLN A 164 -6.50 38.19 -1.99
N MET A 165 -6.97 37.80 -0.80
CA MET A 165 -8.01 38.58 -0.14
C MET A 165 -7.45 39.96 0.17
N PRO A 166 -8.22 41.03 -0.10
CA PRO A 166 -7.81 42.39 0.14
C PRO A 166 -7.63 42.68 1.64
#